data_2b82ea8464759b7389129caa8b63a0a4
#
_entry.id   2b82ea8464759b7389129caa8b63a0a4
#
_cell.length_a   1.000
_cell.length_b   1.000
_cell.length_c   1.000
_cell.angle_alpha   90.00
_cell.angle_beta   90.00
_cell.angle_gamma   90.00
#
_symmetry.space_group_name_H-M   'P 1'
#
loop_
_entity.id
_entity.type
_entity.pdbx_description
1 polymer ?
#
loop_
_entity_poly.entity_id
_entity_poly.type
_entity_poly.pdbx_seq_one_letter_code
_entity_poly.pdbx_strand_id
1 'polypeptide(L)'
;MNAVDLAVEAAADVLAFAPAALVTDVDGTLSRIVARPEDATVDAPIQECLRALLERLSLVAVVSGREELVARSMVGVPELIYVGNYAMEGTAAQRVDETDLLAARETVRLLLQPFDCVEIEEKGVTFAMHYRNCDDPNMRERILSLVEPVAAAAGGRILEGKQVVEMVPRSLPNKDTAVAHLLGQRQIQGVVYLGDDVSDVPVFREIRRRRTIEGLPGLAVAVIDRETHPSVMENADLQLDGVDKVTSFLAGLANIDGREGES
;
A
#
# COMPACT_ATOMS: atom_id res chain seq x y z
N MET A 1 -13.92 8.11 -24.50
CA MET A 1 -13.63 8.05 -23.05
C MET A 1 -12.37 7.21 -22.91
N ASN A 2 -11.33 7.73 -22.31
CA ASN A 2 -10.10 6.97 -22.08
C ASN A 2 -10.20 6.17 -20.78
N ALA A 3 -9.21 5.31 -20.47
CA ALA A 3 -9.25 4.45 -19.28
C ALA A 3 -9.29 5.23 -17.96
N VAL A 4 -8.67 6.42 -17.91
CA VAL A 4 -8.69 7.29 -16.73
C VAL A 4 -10.09 7.89 -16.52
N ASP A 5 -10.74 8.35 -17.60
CA ASP A 5 -12.09 8.93 -17.50
C ASP A 5 -13.08 7.88 -16.95
N LEU A 6 -13.00 6.64 -17.44
CA LEU A 6 -13.81 5.51 -16.94
C LEU A 6 -13.55 5.23 -15.46
N ALA A 7 -12.28 5.27 -15.06
CA ALA A 7 -11.91 5.05 -13.66
C ALA A 7 -12.42 6.18 -12.75
N VAL A 8 -12.35 7.44 -13.21
CA VAL A 8 -12.88 8.60 -12.50
C VAL A 8 -14.40 8.49 -12.32
N GLU A 9 -15.14 8.13 -13.38
CA GLU A 9 -16.59 7.95 -13.32
C GLU A 9 -16.97 6.83 -12.33
N ALA A 10 -16.36 5.67 -12.44
CA ALA A 10 -16.61 4.55 -11.54
C ALA A 10 -16.29 4.87 -10.07
N ALA A 11 -15.18 5.59 -9.84
CA ALA A 11 -14.82 6.01 -8.48
C ALA A 11 -15.77 7.08 -7.93
N ALA A 12 -16.23 8.02 -8.76
CA ALA A 12 -17.20 9.04 -8.37
C ALA A 12 -18.53 8.40 -7.96
N ASP A 13 -18.98 7.40 -8.69
CA ASP A 13 -20.21 6.65 -8.35
C ASP A 13 -20.11 5.98 -6.97
N VAL A 14 -18.94 5.40 -6.65
CA VAL A 14 -18.69 4.81 -5.33
C VAL A 14 -18.59 5.85 -4.24
N LEU A 15 -17.91 6.98 -4.50
CA LEU A 15 -17.71 8.05 -3.52
C LEU A 15 -18.97 8.90 -3.28
N ALA A 16 -20.01 8.77 -4.09
CA ALA A 16 -21.32 9.37 -3.85
C ALA A 16 -22.06 8.73 -2.65
N PHE A 17 -21.65 7.55 -2.21
CA PHE A 17 -22.22 6.88 -1.03
C PHE A 17 -21.54 7.37 0.26
N ALA A 18 -22.01 8.49 0.78
CA ALA A 18 -21.45 9.09 1.99
C ALA A 18 -21.92 8.37 3.29
N PRO A 19 -21.06 8.30 4.32
CA PRO A 19 -19.69 8.78 4.40
C PRO A 19 -18.75 7.98 3.50
N ALA A 20 -17.94 8.67 2.67
CA ALA A 20 -17.07 8.04 1.69
C ALA A 20 -15.59 8.19 2.02
N ALA A 21 -14.79 7.23 1.53
CA ALA A 21 -13.35 7.18 1.78
C ALA A 21 -12.54 6.98 0.50
N LEU A 22 -11.40 7.68 0.42
CA LEU A 22 -10.28 7.35 -0.44
C LEU A 22 -9.14 6.83 0.43
N VAL A 23 -8.68 5.62 0.18
CA VAL A 23 -7.53 5.02 0.86
C VAL A 23 -6.50 4.62 -0.18
N THR A 24 -5.24 4.88 0.08
CA THR A 24 -4.17 4.66 -0.90
C THR A 24 -2.90 4.13 -0.25
N ASP A 25 -2.15 3.33 -1.00
CA ASP A 25 -0.73 3.09 -0.74
C ASP A 25 0.11 4.30 -1.20
N VAL A 26 1.44 4.25 -0.96
CA VAL A 26 2.38 5.34 -1.32
C VAL A 26 3.33 4.92 -2.41
N ASP A 27 4.17 3.92 -2.14
CA ASP A 27 5.26 3.51 -3.02
C ASP A 27 4.72 2.79 -4.25
N GLY A 28 5.04 3.28 -5.44
CA GLY A 28 4.49 2.75 -6.69
C GLY A 28 3.07 3.23 -7.00
N THR A 29 2.39 3.85 -6.04
CA THR A 29 1.01 4.36 -6.15
C THR A 29 0.96 5.87 -6.23
N LEU A 30 1.30 6.60 -5.17
CA LEU A 30 1.38 8.07 -5.15
C LEU A 30 2.78 8.58 -5.51
N SER A 31 3.80 7.79 -5.24
CA SER A 31 5.21 8.08 -5.52
C SER A 31 5.78 7.03 -6.45
N ARG A 32 6.66 7.46 -7.36
CA ARG A 32 7.40 6.51 -8.20
C ARG A 32 8.38 5.70 -7.38
N ILE A 33 8.59 4.45 -7.76
CA ILE A 33 9.67 3.63 -7.21
C ILE A 33 11.00 4.23 -7.68
N VAL A 34 11.88 4.48 -6.73
CA VAL A 34 13.22 5.07 -6.95
C VAL A 34 14.31 4.14 -6.41
N ALA A 35 15.57 4.39 -6.82
CA ALA A 35 16.68 3.52 -6.45
C ALA A 35 16.96 3.52 -4.94
N ARG A 36 16.80 4.67 -4.28
CA ARG A 36 16.98 4.80 -2.83
C ARG A 36 15.67 5.21 -2.18
N PRO A 37 15.15 4.41 -1.24
CA PRO A 37 13.86 4.67 -0.60
C PRO A 37 13.70 6.08 0.01
N GLU A 38 14.80 6.65 0.48
CA GLU A 38 14.84 8.00 1.05
C GLU A 38 14.65 9.13 0.04
N ASP A 39 14.88 8.87 -1.25
CA ASP A 39 14.69 9.84 -2.33
C ASP A 39 13.23 9.88 -2.84
N ALA A 40 12.39 8.97 -2.36
CA ALA A 40 11.01 8.90 -2.80
C ALA A 40 10.19 10.09 -2.27
N THR A 41 9.42 10.72 -3.18
CA THR A 41 8.57 11.87 -2.86
C THR A 41 7.27 11.78 -3.65
N VAL A 42 6.23 12.45 -3.15
CA VAL A 42 4.97 12.62 -3.85
C VAL A 42 4.92 14.00 -4.50
N ASP A 43 4.60 14.04 -5.79
CA ASP A 43 4.59 15.26 -6.59
C ASP A 43 3.50 16.24 -6.11
N ALA A 44 3.78 17.55 -6.19
CA ALA A 44 2.88 18.60 -5.75
C ALA A 44 1.45 18.52 -6.34
N PRO A 45 1.23 18.18 -7.63
CA PRO A 45 -0.13 18.02 -8.15
C PRO A 45 -0.95 16.94 -7.43
N ILE A 46 -0.33 15.82 -7.02
CA ILE A 46 -1.00 14.79 -6.22
C ILE A 46 -1.37 15.33 -4.84
N GLN A 47 -0.44 16.05 -4.18
CA GLN A 47 -0.69 16.67 -2.88
C GLN A 47 -1.87 17.65 -2.92
N GLU A 48 -1.96 18.47 -3.98
CA GLU A 48 -3.07 19.41 -4.18
C GLU A 48 -4.41 18.67 -4.35
N CYS A 49 -4.43 17.60 -5.14
CA CYS A 49 -5.62 16.77 -5.32
C CYS A 49 -6.06 16.11 -3.99
N LEU A 50 -5.12 15.59 -3.21
CA LEU A 50 -5.41 14.98 -1.92
C LEU A 50 -6.01 15.98 -0.92
N ARG A 51 -5.51 17.24 -0.89
CA ARG A 51 -6.09 18.30 -0.07
C ARG A 51 -7.51 18.65 -0.51
N ALA A 52 -7.75 18.78 -1.81
CA ALA A 52 -9.11 19.05 -2.33
C ALA A 52 -10.09 17.91 -1.99
N LEU A 53 -9.63 16.65 -2.04
CA LEU A 53 -10.45 15.50 -1.68
C LEU A 53 -10.76 15.41 -0.17
N LEU A 54 -9.85 15.91 0.70
CA LEU A 54 -10.09 16.02 2.14
C LEU A 54 -11.28 16.93 2.49
N GLU A 55 -11.54 17.96 1.68
CA GLU A 55 -12.68 18.87 1.91
C GLU A 55 -14.03 18.22 1.58
N ARG A 56 -14.02 17.12 0.82
CA ARG A 56 -15.22 16.48 0.25
C ARG A 56 -15.52 15.11 0.83
N LEU A 57 -14.48 14.37 1.20
CA LEU A 57 -14.61 13.00 1.68
C LEU A 57 -14.51 12.92 3.20
N SER A 58 -15.23 11.98 3.77
CA SER A 58 -15.21 11.74 5.22
C SER A 58 -13.89 11.15 5.71
N LEU A 59 -13.12 10.57 4.79
CA LEU A 59 -11.82 9.98 5.05
C LEU A 59 -10.95 10.02 3.79
N VAL A 60 -9.75 10.58 3.93
CA VAL A 60 -8.64 10.35 3.00
C VAL A 60 -7.47 9.81 3.84
N ALA A 61 -7.01 8.60 3.52
CA ALA A 61 -6.01 7.90 4.31
C ALA A 61 -4.92 7.26 3.46
N VAL A 62 -3.76 7.18 4.04
CA VAL A 62 -2.58 6.49 3.51
C VAL A 62 -2.28 5.27 4.36
N VAL A 63 -2.11 4.10 3.73
CA VAL A 63 -1.74 2.85 4.41
C VAL A 63 -0.48 2.30 3.75
N SER A 64 0.63 2.31 4.48
CA SER A 64 1.95 1.99 3.95
C SER A 64 2.72 1.00 4.84
N GLY A 65 3.67 0.28 4.24
CA GLY A 65 4.69 -0.46 4.98
C GLY A 65 5.77 0.43 5.61
N ARG A 66 5.86 1.71 5.19
CA ARG A 66 6.77 2.69 5.80
C ARG A 66 6.28 3.08 7.19
N GLU A 67 7.20 3.54 8.05
CA GLU A 67 6.82 4.21 9.29
C GLU A 67 5.91 5.41 9.03
N GLU A 68 4.94 5.66 9.92
CA GLU A 68 3.96 6.73 9.74
C GLU A 68 4.61 8.09 9.47
N LEU A 69 5.62 8.45 10.27
CA LEU A 69 6.32 9.73 10.13
C LEU A 69 7.04 9.86 8.78
N VAL A 70 7.60 8.77 8.27
CA VAL A 70 8.26 8.73 6.96
C VAL A 70 7.23 8.90 5.84
N ALA A 71 6.14 8.13 5.87
CA ALA A 71 5.06 8.25 4.89
C ALA A 71 4.44 9.66 4.90
N ARG A 72 4.21 10.24 6.08
CA ARG A 72 3.67 11.60 6.25
C ARG A 72 4.60 12.66 5.67
N SER A 73 5.90 12.56 5.92
CA SER A 73 6.90 13.46 5.35
C SER A 73 6.98 13.36 3.83
N MET A 74 6.94 12.14 3.31
CA MET A 74 7.03 11.83 1.89
C MET A 74 5.81 12.32 1.11
N VAL A 75 4.60 12.14 1.65
CA VAL A 75 3.35 12.57 1.02
C VAL A 75 3.15 14.09 1.15
N GLY A 76 3.61 14.73 2.23
CA GLY A 76 3.58 16.17 2.39
C GLY A 76 2.19 16.79 2.58
N VAL A 77 1.20 15.99 3.01
CA VAL A 77 -0.17 16.42 3.35
C VAL A 77 -0.50 15.95 4.77
N PRO A 78 -0.08 16.69 5.81
CA PRO A 78 -0.15 16.23 7.20
C PRO A 78 -1.57 16.00 7.73
N GLU A 79 -2.58 16.54 7.08
CA GLU A 79 -3.99 16.42 7.46
C GLU A 79 -4.60 15.05 7.13
N LEU A 80 -3.96 14.26 6.29
CA LEU A 80 -4.38 12.88 5.99
C LEU A 80 -4.26 11.99 7.22
N ILE A 81 -5.04 10.94 7.26
CA ILE A 81 -4.80 9.84 8.18
C ILE A 81 -3.71 8.93 7.61
N TYR A 82 -2.73 8.65 8.42
CA TYR A 82 -1.62 7.76 8.08
C TYR A 82 -1.65 6.52 8.96
N VAL A 83 -1.49 5.38 8.32
CA VAL A 83 -1.27 4.10 8.97
C VAL A 83 0.04 3.54 8.43
N GLY A 84 1.06 3.63 9.25
CA GLY A 84 2.40 3.11 8.96
C GLY A 84 2.60 1.69 9.48
N ASN A 85 3.75 1.10 9.14
CA ASN A 85 4.18 -0.21 9.63
C ASN A 85 3.06 -1.28 9.56
N TYR A 86 2.30 -1.31 8.46
CA TYR A 86 1.17 -2.24 8.29
C TYR A 86 0.14 -2.20 9.43
N ALA A 87 -0.13 -1.03 10.03
CA ALA A 87 -1.05 -0.84 11.16
C ALA A 87 -0.51 -1.21 12.56
N MET A 88 0.79 -1.34 12.73
CA MET A 88 1.36 -1.51 14.09
C MET A 88 1.21 -0.27 14.96
N GLU A 89 1.26 0.91 14.36
CA GLU A 89 1.15 2.16 15.07
C GLU A 89 -0.32 2.46 15.41
N GLY A 90 -0.60 2.58 16.73
CA GLY A 90 -1.96 2.94 17.22
C GLY A 90 -2.90 1.78 17.49
N THR A 91 -2.52 0.53 17.22
CA THR A 91 -3.25 -0.62 17.73
C THR A 91 -2.57 -1.16 18.99
N ALA A 92 -3.35 -1.74 19.93
CA ALA A 92 -2.79 -2.55 21.01
C ALA A 92 -2.30 -3.89 20.41
N ALA A 93 -1.36 -3.80 19.46
CA ALA A 93 -0.73 -4.95 18.87
C ALA A 93 -0.08 -5.74 20.01
N GLN A 94 -0.43 -7.00 20.10
CA GLN A 94 0.20 -7.94 21.01
C GLN A 94 1.70 -7.73 20.91
N ARG A 95 2.38 -7.59 22.04
CA ARG A 95 3.84 -7.48 22.09
C ARG A 95 4.42 -8.64 21.29
N VAL A 96 4.94 -8.31 20.11
CA VAL A 96 5.73 -9.27 19.34
C VAL A 96 6.97 -9.57 20.17
N ASP A 97 7.38 -10.81 20.20
CA ASP A 97 8.66 -11.15 20.81
C ASP A 97 9.77 -10.64 19.87
N GLU A 98 10.15 -9.37 20.09
CA GLU A 98 11.12 -8.65 19.26
C GLU A 98 12.49 -9.32 19.29
N THR A 99 12.79 -10.08 20.37
CA THR A 99 14.09 -10.71 20.58
C THR A 99 14.40 -11.75 19.51
N ASP A 100 13.43 -12.59 19.15
CA ASP A 100 13.63 -13.65 18.16
C ASP A 100 13.81 -13.07 16.74
N LEU A 101 13.09 -12.00 16.43
CA LEU A 101 13.22 -11.32 15.14
C LEU A 101 14.54 -10.55 15.02
N LEU A 102 15.03 -9.94 16.10
CA LEU A 102 16.35 -9.30 16.12
C LEU A 102 17.46 -10.35 15.91
N ALA A 103 17.37 -11.51 16.55
CA ALA A 103 18.31 -12.61 16.35
C ALA A 103 18.24 -13.16 14.91
N ALA A 104 17.04 -13.27 14.36
CA ALA A 104 16.81 -13.67 12.97
C ALA A 104 17.44 -12.70 11.97
N ARG A 105 17.37 -11.39 12.21
CA ARG A 105 18.01 -10.37 11.39
C ARG A 105 19.52 -10.59 11.25
N GLU A 106 20.20 -10.82 12.35
CA GLU A 106 21.64 -11.09 12.31
C GLU A 106 21.97 -12.38 11.54
N THR A 107 21.14 -13.40 11.67
CA THR A 107 21.28 -14.64 10.90
C THR A 107 21.10 -14.36 9.41
N VAL A 108 20.08 -13.58 9.01
CA VAL A 108 19.85 -13.20 7.61
C VAL A 108 21.00 -12.38 7.06
N ARG A 109 21.56 -11.44 7.81
CA ARG A 109 22.75 -10.68 7.40
C ARG A 109 23.92 -11.58 7.07
N LEU A 110 24.19 -12.57 7.92
CA LEU A 110 25.29 -13.52 7.69
C LEU A 110 25.03 -14.38 6.44
N LEU A 111 23.78 -14.84 6.23
CA LEU A 111 23.41 -15.64 5.07
C LEU A 111 23.49 -14.84 3.76
N LEU A 112 23.19 -13.56 3.80
CA LEU A 112 23.19 -12.68 2.63
C LEU A 112 24.53 -11.98 2.40
N GLN A 113 25.48 -12.07 3.31
CA GLN A 113 26.83 -11.49 3.18
C GLN A 113 27.54 -11.80 1.83
N PRO A 114 27.35 -12.99 1.21
CA PRO A 114 27.95 -13.24 -0.10
C PRO A 114 27.32 -12.48 -1.28
N PHE A 115 26.23 -11.75 -1.06
CA PHE A 115 25.47 -11.05 -2.10
C PHE A 115 25.58 -9.53 -1.90
N ASP A 116 26.70 -8.94 -2.31
CA ASP A 116 27.00 -7.50 -2.14
C ASP A 116 25.97 -6.56 -2.78
N CYS A 117 25.17 -7.09 -3.72
CA CYS A 117 24.08 -6.33 -4.38
C CYS A 117 22.78 -6.26 -3.59
N VAL A 118 22.65 -7.06 -2.50
CA VAL A 118 21.46 -7.06 -1.65
C VAL A 118 21.64 -6.05 -0.53
N GLU A 119 20.74 -5.08 -0.46
CA GLU A 119 20.70 -4.07 0.60
C GLU A 119 19.67 -4.47 1.66
N ILE A 120 20.07 -4.44 2.94
CA ILE A 120 19.17 -4.70 4.07
C ILE A 120 18.77 -3.37 4.69
N GLU A 121 17.47 -3.06 4.62
CA GLU A 121 16.84 -1.92 5.28
C GLU A 121 16.18 -2.36 6.59
N GLU A 122 16.54 -1.72 7.70
CA GLU A 122 15.93 -1.96 9.00
C GLU A 122 14.75 -1.02 9.23
N LYS A 123 13.60 -1.61 9.57
CA LYS A 123 12.34 -0.89 9.84
C LYS A 123 11.80 -1.26 11.23
N GLY A 124 12.60 -0.97 12.26
CA GLY A 124 12.25 -1.35 13.63
C GLY A 124 12.21 -2.86 13.82
N VAL A 125 11.01 -3.44 13.99
CA VAL A 125 10.81 -4.89 14.19
C VAL A 125 10.78 -5.68 12.89
N THR A 126 10.71 -5.03 11.74
CA THR A 126 10.76 -5.64 10.41
C THR A 126 12.06 -5.28 9.70
N PHE A 127 12.44 -6.03 8.68
CA PHE A 127 13.56 -5.67 7.82
C PHE A 127 13.36 -6.18 6.41
N ALA A 128 13.77 -5.35 5.46
CA ALA A 128 13.60 -5.58 4.03
C ALA A 128 14.94 -5.87 3.35
N MET A 129 14.95 -6.80 2.43
CA MET A 129 16.09 -7.19 1.61
C MET A 129 15.80 -6.77 0.18
N HIS A 130 16.38 -5.65 -0.23
CA HIS A 130 16.26 -5.10 -1.58
C HIS A 130 17.29 -5.75 -2.49
N TYR A 131 16.83 -6.31 -3.62
CA TYR A 131 17.70 -6.98 -4.61
C TYR A 131 17.60 -6.33 -6.00
N ARG A 132 17.10 -5.10 -6.09
CA ARG A 132 16.95 -4.33 -7.34
C ARG A 132 18.27 -4.12 -8.08
N ASN A 133 19.37 -4.02 -7.33
CA ASN A 133 20.70 -3.81 -7.86
C ASN A 133 21.44 -5.10 -8.21
N CYS A 134 20.78 -6.26 -8.15
CA CYS A 134 21.35 -7.55 -8.47
C CYS A 134 21.10 -7.93 -9.93
N ASP A 135 22.15 -8.36 -10.62
CA ASP A 135 22.07 -8.83 -12.03
C ASP A 135 21.57 -10.28 -12.15
N ASP A 136 21.50 -11.04 -11.03
CA ASP A 136 21.06 -12.44 -11.03
C ASP A 136 19.53 -12.51 -11.12
N PRO A 137 18.94 -13.03 -12.22
CA PRO A 137 17.50 -13.14 -12.38
C PRO A 137 16.84 -14.09 -11.37
N ASN A 138 17.61 -14.95 -10.71
CA ASN A 138 17.12 -15.88 -9.69
C ASN A 138 17.39 -15.37 -8.27
N MET A 139 17.78 -14.11 -8.08
CA MET A 139 18.14 -13.58 -6.76
C MET A 139 16.98 -13.68 -5.77
N ARG A 140 15.75 -13.44 -6.25
CA ARG A 140 14.55 -13.60 -5.45
C ARG A 140 14.44 -15.00 -4.84
N GLU A 141 14.53 -16.05 -5.65
CA GLU A 141 14.43 -17.44 -5.20
C GLU A 141 15.57 -17.82 -4.25
N ARG A 142 16.76 -17.27 -4.50
CA ARG A 142 17.92 -17.48 -3.61
C ARG A 142 17.70 -16.83 -2.25
N ILE A 143 17.20 -15.59 -2.19
CA ILE A 143 16.87 -14.92 -0.94
C ILE A 143 15.79 -15.71 -0.20
N LEU A 144 14.68 -16.03 -0.86
CA LEU A 144 13.59 -16.77 -0.25
C LEU A 144 14.04 -18.10 0.34
N SER A 145 14.84 -18.89 -0.40
CA SER A 145 15.35 -20.18 0.08
C SER A 145 16.19 -20.09 1.35
N LEU A 146 16.90 -18.97 1.54
CA LEU A 146 17.72 -18.70 2.72
C LEU A 146 16.92 -18.12 3.88
N VAL A 147 15.97 -17.25 3.61
CA VAL A 147 15.30 -16.41 4.62
C VAL A 147 14.01 -17.04 5.16
N GLU A 148 13.24 -17.77 4.34
CA GLU A 148 12.00 -18.42 4.78
C GLU A 148 12.18 -19.34 5.99
N PRO A 149 13.21 -20.23 6.04
CA PRO A 149 13.43 -21.07 7.21
C PRO A 149 13.74 -20.27 8.48
N VAL A 150 14.49 -19.16 8.32
CA VAL A 150 14.85 -18.28 9.44
C VAL A 150 13.60 -17.54 9.93
N ALA A 151 12.79 -17.00 9.02
CA ALA A 151 11.53 -16.35 9.35
C ALA A 151 10.59 -17.30 10.10
N ALA A 152 10.42 -18.53 9.59
CA ALA A 152 9.56 -19.53 10.22
C ALA A 152 10.01 -19.89 11.64
N ALA A 153 11.32 -20.04 11.86
CA ALA A 153 11.91 -20.34 13.16
C ALA A 153 11.72 -19.20 14.17
N ALA A 154 11.78 -17.96 13.71
CA ALA A 154 11.63 -16.74 14.53
C ALA A 154 10.16 -16.31 14.73
N GLY A 155 9.18 -17.10 14.33
CA GLY A 155 7.76 -16.70 14.42
C GLY A 155 7.38 -15.59 13.44
N GLY A 156 8.20 -15.36 12.42
CA GLY A 156 7.97 -14.42 11.33
C GLY A 156 7.27 -15.03 10.13
N ARG A 157 7.04 -14.18 9.13
CA ARG A 157 6.61 -14.52 7.78
C ARG A 157 7.29 -13.59 6.77
N ILE A 158 7.27 -13.99 5.53
CA ILE A 158 7.80 -13.20 4.44
C ILE A 158 6.66 -12.44 3.75
N LEU A 159 6.92 -11.17 3.43
CA LEU A 159 6.17 -10.38 2.47
C LEU A 159 7.06 -10.15 1.26
N GLU A 160 6.47 -10.26 0.09
CA GLU A 160 7.16 -10.02 -1.18
C GLU A 160 6.61 -8.75 -1.82
N GLY A 161 7.51 -7.93 -2.35
CA GLY A 161 7.20 -6.72 -3.07
C GLY A 161 8.04 -6.58 -4.35
N LYS A 162 7.96 -5.42 -4.99
CA LYS A 162 8.70 -5.13 -6.22
C LYS A 162 10.21 -5.11 -5.96
N GLN A 163 10.88 -6.22 -6.24
CA GLN A 163 12.33 -6.44 -6.03
C GLN A 163 12.77 -6.26 -4.57
N VAL A 164 11.89 -6.63 -3.65
CA VAL A 164 12.14 -6.64 -2.21
C VAL A 164 11.49 -7.86 -1.57
N VAL A 165 12.17 -8.43 -0.59
CA VAL A 165 11.66 -9.46 0.32
C VAL A 165 11.73 -8.88 1.72
N GLU A 166 10.63 -8.85 2.45
CA GLU A 166 10.56 -8.29 3.80
C GLU A 166 10.22 -9.39 4.80
N MET A 167 10.97 -9.47 5.89
CA MET A 167 10.68 -10.34 7.01
C MET A 167 9.92 -9.56 8.07
N VAL A 168 8.73 -10.04 8.41
CA VAL A 168 7.82 -9.41 9.34
C VAL A 168 7.33 -10.39 10.40
N PRO A 169 6.92 -9.92 11.59
CA PRO A 169 6.25 -10.76 12.57
C PRO A 169 5.00 -11.42 11.98
N ARG A 170 4.73 -12.66 12.33
CA ARG A 170 3.49 -13.34 11.90
C ARG A 170 2.23 -12.66 12.45
N SER A 171 2.35 -12.02 13.61
CA SER A 171 1.29 -11.26 14.26
C SER A 171 1.07 -9.87 13.66
N LEU A 172 1.96 -9.42 12.76
CA LEU A 172 1.81 -8.12 12.11
C LEU A 172 0.52 -8.09 11.29
N PRO A 173 -0.37 -7.11 11.50
CA PRO A 173 -1.55 -6.94 10.68
C PRO A 173 -1.17 -6.74 9.20
N ASN A 174 -2.03 -7.17 8.29
CA ASN A 174 -1.91 -6.81 6.89
C ASN A 174 -2.60 -5.46 6.62
N LYS A 175 -2.36 -4.87 5.46
CA LYS A 175 -3.04 -3.64 5.02
C LYS A 175 -4.57 -3.76 5.06
N ASP A 176 -5.14 -4.93 4.72
CA ASP A 176 -6.59 -5.17 4.77
C ASP A 176 -7.19 -5.00 6.18
N THR A 177 -6.47 -5.46 7.21
CA THR A 177 -6.89 -5.29 8.60
C THR A 177 -6.91 -3.81 8.99
N ALA A 178 -5.88 -3.05 8.58
CA ALA A 178 -5.82 -1.61 8.80
C ALA A 178 -6.97 -0.88 8.11
N VAL A 179 -7.18 -1.17 6.84
CA VAL A 179 -8.25 -0.57 6.04
C VAL A 179 -9.62 -0.94 6.64
N ALA A 180 -9.88 -2.20 6.95
CA ALA A 180 -11.14 -2.64 7.55
C ALA A 180 -11.42 -1.91 8.88
N HIS A 181 -10.39 -1.71 9.71
CA HIS A 181 -10.51 -0.96 10.95
C HIS A 181 -10.86 0.52 10.72
N LEU A 182 -10.15 1.21 9.81
CA LEU A 182 -10.43 2.61 9.45
C LEU A 182 -11.86 2.79 8.94
N LEU A 183 -12.29 1.92 8.04
CA LEU A 183 -13.63 1.97 7.44
C LEU A 183 -14.72 1.73 8.49
N GLY A 184 -14.49 0.77 9.42
CA GLY A 184 -15.42 0.46 10.50
C GLY A 184 -15.57 1.58 11.50
N GLN A 185 -14.47 2.19 11.95
CA GLN A 185 -14.50 3.30 12.91
C GLN A 185 -15.29 4.51 12.40
N ARG A 186 -15.34 4.75 11.10
CA ARG A 186 -15.98 5.90 10.48
C ARG A 186 -17.29 5.56 9.78
N GLN A 187 -17.76 4.31 9.90
CA GLN A 187 -18.99 3.82 9.28
C GLN A 187 -19.06 4.12 7.76
N ILE A 188 -17.92 3.96 7.08
CA ILE A 188 -17.77 4.28 5.65
C ILE A 188 -18.71 3.41 4.80
N GLN A 189 -19.47 4.09 3.92
CA GLN A 189 -20.44 3.46 3.02
C GLN A 189 -19.88 3.25 1.62
N GLY A 190 -18.99 4.14 1.12
CA GLY A 190 -18.33 4.00 -0.16
C GLY A 190 -16.82 4.10 -0.01
N VAL A 191 -16.04 3.20 -0.63
CA VAL A 191 -14.58 3.21 -0.53
C VAL A 191 -13.90 2.99 -1.88
N VAL A 192 -12.92 3.84 -2.18
CA VAL A 192 -11.97 3.64 -3.27
C VAL A 192 -10.60 3.39 -2.67
N TYR A 193 -9.93 2.34 -3.12
CA TYR A 193 -8.57 2.00 -2.70
C TYR A 193 -7.64 1.95 -3.91
N LEU A 194 -6.45 2.56 -3.78
CA LEU A 194 -5.37 2.48 -4.76
C LEU A 194 -4.17 1.74 -4.17
N GLY A 195 -3.59 0.84 -4.95
CA GLY A 195 -2.38 0.11 -4.57
C GLY A 195 -1.70 -0.50 -5.78
N ASP A 196 -0.45 -0.92 -5.67
CA ASP A 196 0.37 -1.35 -6.82
C ASP A 196 1.07 -2.70 -6.60
N ASP A 197 1.03 -3.26 -5.38
CA ASP A 197 1.85 -4.41 -5.03
C ASP A 197 1.04 -5.57 -4.42
N VAL A 198 1.68 -6.71 -4.28
CA VAL A 198 1.10 -7.93 -3.69
C VAL A 198 0.55 -7.67 -2.29
N SER A 199 1.16 -6.75 -1.54
CA SER A 199 0.69 -6.35 -0.21
C SER A 199 -0.69 -5.66 -0.22
N ASP A 200 -1.17 -5.17 -1.38
CA ASP A 200 -2.48 -4.53 -1.57
C ASP A 200 -3.57 -5.54 -1.95
N VAL A 201 -3.19 -6.71 -2.46
CA VAL A 201 -4.14 -7.75 -2.88
C VAL A 201 -5.13 -8.15 -1.76
N PRO A 202 -4.72 -8.31 -0.50
CA PRO A 202 -5.67 -8.53 0.59
C PRO A 202 -6.72 -7.42 0.71
N VAL A 203 -6.34 -6.14 0.53
CA VAL A 203 -7.27 -5.01 0.55
C VAL A 203 -8.26 -5.07 -0.62
N PHE A 204 -7.78 -5.37 -1.84
CA PHE A 204 -8.66 -5.54 -3.00
C PHE A 204 -9.71 -6.63 -2.76
N ARG A 205 -9.29 -7.75 -2.14
CA ARG A 205 -10.21 -8.85 -1.78
C ARG A 205 -11.20 -8.44 -0.69
N GLU A 206 -10.78 -7.67 0.31
CA GLU A 206 -11.67 -7.17 1.36
C GLU A 206 -12.71 -6.20 0.81
N ILE A 207 -12.33 -5.29 -0.09
CA ILE A 207 -13.27 -4.40 -0.79
C ILE A 207 -14.30 -5.21 -1.59
N ARG A 208 -13.85 -6.22 -2.34
CA ARG A 208 -14.74 -7.12 -3.09
C ARG A 208 -15.66 -7.88 -2.15
N ARG A 209 -15.18 -8.37 -1.02
CA ARG A 209 -15.96 -9.06 0.00
C ARG A 209 -17.06 -8.14 0.55
N ARG A 210 -16.71 -6.91 0.94
CA ARG A 210 -17.68 -5.91 1.45
C ARG A 210 -18.76 -5.61 0.41
N ARG A 211 -18.38 -5.42 -0.83
CA ARG A 211 -19.32 -5.20 -1.95
C ARG A 211 -20.26 -6.39 -2.15
N THR A 212 -19.73 -7.61 -2.14
CA THR A 212 -20.50 -8.81 -2.46
C THR A 212 -21.36 -9.30 -1.31
N ILE A 213 -20.87 -9.20 -0.06
CA ILE A 213 -21.52 -9.77 1.12
C ILE A 213 -22.29 -8.71 1.88
N GLU A 214 -21.75 -7.51 2.02
CA GLU A 214 -22.35 -6.43 2.82
C GLU A 214 -23.15 -5.42 1.97
N GLY A 215 -23.02 -5.49 0.64
CA GLY A 215 -23.68 -4.55 -0.28
C GLY A 215 -23.09 -3.14 -0.24
N LEU A 216 -21.88 -2.96 0.34
CA LEU A 216 -21.23 -1.68 0.47
C LEU A 216 -20.43 -1.35 -0.80
N PRO A 217 -20.71 -0.24 -1.50
CA PRO A 217 -19.95 0.18 -2.67
C PRO A 217 -18.45 0.27 -2.41
N GLY A 218 -17.66 -0.30 -3.31
CA GLY A 218 -16.22 -0.29 -3.18
C GLY A 218 -15.54 -0.52 -4.53
N LEU A 219 -14.42 0.14 -4.75
CA LEU A 219 -13.62 0.06 -5.97
C LEU A 219 -12.15 -0.15 -5.62
N ALA A 220 -11.57 -1.21 -6.13
CA ALA A 220 -10.15 -1.52 -6.04
C ALA A 220 -9.45 -1.11 -7.34
N VAL A 221 -8.48 -0.21 -7.27
CA VAL A 221 -7.74 0.33 -8.41
C VAL A 221 -6.28 -0.08 -8.30
N ALA A 222 -5.79 -0.89 -9.23
CA ALA A 222 -4.39 -1.24 -9.32
C ALA A 222 -3.60 -0.17 -10.08
N VAL A 223 -2.47 0.25 -9.54
CA VAL A 223 -1.48 1.02 -10.28
C VAL A 223 -0.46 0.03 -10.83
N ILE A 224 -0.37 -0.02 -12.16
CA ILE A 224 0.43 -1.06 -12.82
C ILE A 224 1.63 -0.48 -13.54
N ASP A 225 2.67 -1.29 -13.62
CA ASP A 225 3.86 -1.06 -14.44
C ASP A 225 4.38 -2.39 -15.01
N ARG A 226 5.61 -2.39 -15.56
CA ARG A 226 6.22 -3.59 -16.17
C ARG A 226 6.59 -4.67 -15.16
N GLU A 227 6.75 -4.33 -13.89
CA GLU A 227 7.16 -5.24 -12.82
C GLU A 227 5.97 -5.69 -11.96
N THR A 228 4.75 -5.22 -12.25
CA THR A 228 3.55 -5.54 -11.47
C THR A 228 3.24 -7.03 -11.53
N HIS A 229 3.11 -7.64 -10.36
CA HIS A 229 2.78 -9.06 -10.24
C HIS A 229 1.35 -9.34 -10.76
N PRO A 230 1.12 -10.44 -11.50
CA PRO A 230 -0.20 -10.76 -12.09
C PRO A 230 -1.35 -10.75 -11.07
N SER A 231 -1.11 -11.21 -9.83
CA SER A 231 -2.13 -11.23 -8.78
C SER A 231 -2.70 -9.84 -8.42
N VAL A 232 -1.94 -8.77 -8.62
CA VAL A 232 -2.40 -7.39 -8.41
C VAL A 232 -3.48 -7.05 -9.43
N MET A 233 -3.19 -7.29 -10.71
CA MET A 233 -4.11 -7.04 -11.82
C MET A 233 -5.38 -7.91 -11.74
N GLU A 234 -5.24 -9.19 -11.35
CA GLU A 234 -6.35 -10.15 -11.26
C GLU A 234 -7.34 -9.83 -10.12
N ASN A 235 -6.89 -9.12 -9.09
CA ASN A 235 -7.71 -8.82 -7.93
C ASN A 235 -8.26 -7.39 -7.92
N ALA A 236 -7.76 -6.49 -8.78
CA ALA A 236 -8.29 -5.15 -8.93
C ALA A 236 -9.54 -5.12 -9.83
N ASP A 237 -10.38 -4.11 -9.64
CA ASP A 237 -11.54 -3.84 -10.51
C ASP A 237 -11.11 -3.02 -11.74
N LEU A 238 -10.16 -2.09 -11.56
CA LEU A 238 -9.62 -1.21 -12.61
C LEU A 238 -8.10 -1.11 -12.50
N GLN A 239 -7.48 -0.64 -13.58
CA GLN A 239 -6.03 -0.50 -13.68
C GLN A 239 -5.66 0.90 -14.20
N LEU A 240 -4.63 1.52 -13.60
CA LEU A 240 -4.01 2.77 -14.02
C LEU A 240 -2.54 2.51 -14.36
N ASP A 241 -2.09 2.93 -15.52
CA ASP A 241 -0.73 2.71 -15.99
C ASP A 241 0.24 3.77 -15.43
N GLY A 242 0.83 3.47 -14.28
CA GLY A 242 1.80 4.28 -13.57
C GLY A 242 1.24 5.49 -12.83
N VAL A 243 2.11 6.13 -12.06
CA VAL A 243 1.79 7.26 -11.16
C VAL A 243 1.24 8.48 -11.93
N ASP A 244 1.64 8.68 -13.19
CA ASP A 244 1.10 9.78 -14.02
C ASP A 244 -0.40 9.65 -14.27
N LYS A 245 -0.90 8.41 -14.39
CA LYS A 245 -2.34 8.15 -14.52
C LYS A 245 -3.06 8.29 -13.19
N VAL A 246 -2.39 8.01 -12.07
CA VAL A 246 -2.92 8.31 -10.74
C VAL A 246 -3.09 9.81 -10.55
N THR A 247 -2.11 10.61 -10.95
CA THR A 247 -2.24 12.08 -10.92
C THR A 247 -3.47 12.55 -11.69
N SER A 248 -3.65 12.05 -12.91
CA SER A 248 -4.80 12.39 -13.76
C SER A 248 -6.14 11.92 -13.15
N PHE A 249 -6.16 10.75 -12.55
CA PHE A 249 -7.32 10.17 -11.86
C PHE A 249 -7.71 11.01 -10.64
N LEU A 250 -6.76 11.33 -9.76
CA LEU A 250 -7.02 12.16 -8.58
C LEU A 250 -7.47 13.57 -8.95
N ALA A 251 -6.88 14.17 -10.00
CA ALA A 251 -7.31 15.46 -10.53
C ALA A 251 -8.74 15.40 -11.06
N GLY A 252 -9.09 14.32 -11.77
CA GLY A 252 -10.46 14.08 -12.21
C GLY A 252 -11.44 14.03 -11.04
N LEU A 253 -11.12 13.27 -9.98
CA LEU A 253 -11.96 13.17 -8.77
C LEU A 253 -12.06 14.50 -8.02
N ALA A 254 -10.97 15.25 -7.89
CA ALA A 254 -10.95 16.53 -7.21
C ALA A 254 -11.81 17.60 -7.93
N ASN A 255 -11.90 17.49 -9.27
CA ASN A 255 -12.66 18.43 -10.12
C ASN A 255 -14.09 18.00 -10.43
N ILE A 256 -14.55 16.86 -9.92
CA ILE A 256 -15.98 16.53 -10.01
C ILE A 256 -16.73 17.50 -9.10
N ASP A 257 -17.27 18.55 -9.69
CA ASP A 257 -18.28 19.38 -9.04
C ASP A 257 -19.44 18.47 -8.64
N GLY A 258 -19.87 18.59 -7.39
CA GLY A 258 -21.01 17.79 -6.93
C GLY A 258 -22.12 17.90 -7.96
N ARG A 259 -22.42 16.80 -8.65
CA ARG A 259 -23.67 16.70 -9.39
C ARG A 259 -24.79 16.68 -8.34
N GLU A 260 -25.05 17.86 -7.77
CA GLU A 260 -26.31 18.13 -7.08
C GLU A 260 -27.42 17.90 -8.09
N GLY A 261 -28.37 17.06 -7.71
CA GLY A 261 -29.41 16.56 -8.54
C GLY A 261 -30.18 17.64 -9.31
N GLU A 262 -30.11 17.58 -10.61
CA GLU A 262 -31.21 17.97 -11.47
C GLU A 262 -32.07 16.73 -11.68
N SER A 263 -33.13 16.66 -10.92
CA SER A 263 -34.30 15.81 -11.13
C SER A 263 -35.40 16.65 -11.67
#